data_926e6585093b39ab75fc7c7e8753c019
#
_entry.id   926e6585093b39ab75fc7c7e8753c019
#
_cell.length_a   1.000
_cell.length_b   1.000
_cell.length_c   1.000
_cell.angle_alpha   90.00
_cell.angle_beta   90.00
_cell.angle_gamma   90.00
#
_symmetry.space_group_name_H-M   'P 1'
#
loop_
_entity.id
_entity.type
_entity.pdbx_description
1 polymer ?
#
loop_
_entity_poly.entity_id
_entity_poly.type
_entity_poly.pdbx_seq_one_letter_code
_entity_poly.pdbx_strand_id
1 'polypeptide(L)'
;MTSMTRRSRSLFVIVLCAVGGALAADENDQRRVGSDVFISGGTVTVDDAVGGDLFAAGGTVDVDAAVAGDAVAAGGKLRLGAEVGQSVYAAGGQVNINAKVGRNLRVAGGRVELSPKADVAGNVSVAGGQLRLHGAVRGHVQAAGGRVHINGPVGGDVLAMSGQVELGAQARIGGKLRYRSGEGLRQDPGAQVSGGIELLVPGWSEAASRPPAQHPPQQRHGFGWAGWLWSAGLIVLAALWLALAPHTSARSSQMMRERLGLSVGLGFIWLVCVPVLTLLLLLTIIGIPLALFAFAVYLAVLPLAYAAAAVGVGDWALHRWQTAHASAPRWRIGAAAMALVMLTLLGHVRWLGALLAFVLLLAGLGALLLLWRRPAGPASV
;
A
#
# COMPACT_ATOMS: atom_id res chain seq x y z
N MET A 1 23.30 15.72 -8.53
CA MET A 1 22.81 15.79 -7.14
C MET A 1 21.41 16.35 -7.19
N THR A 2 20.41 15.48 -7.31
CA THR A 2 18.99 15.82 -7.48
C THR A 2 18.36 16.00 -6.12
N SER A 3 17.77 17.16 -5.88
CA SER A 3 17.06 17.54 -4.67
C SER A 3 15.85 16.62 -4.47
N MET A 4 15.98 15.66 -3.57
CA MET A 4 14.85 14.92 -3.02
C MET A 4 13.91 15.92 -2.35
N THR A 5 12.72 16.10 -2.90
CA THR A 5 11.74 17.07 -2.43
C THR A 5 11.36 16.76 -0.97
N ARG A 6 11.20 17.80 -0.15
CA ARG A 6 10.85 17.77 1.28
C ARG A 6 9.68 16.81 1.62
N ARG A 7 8.79 16.56 0.66
CA ARG A 7 7.62 15.67 0.79
C ARG A 7 7.93 14.17 0.89
N SER A 8 9.04 13.69 0.29
CA SER A 8 9.37 12.26 0.36
C SER A 8 10.04 11.88 1.69
N ARG A 9 10.68 12.84 2.35
CA ARG A 9 11.32 12.64 3.67
C ARG A 9 10.31 12.40 4.78
N SER A 10 9.16 13.11 4.75
CA SER A 10 8.11 12.97 5.79
C SER A 10 7.45 11.59 5.77
N LEU A 11 7.23 10.98 4.59
CA LEU A 11 6.63 9.64 4.49
C LEU A 11 7.59 8.55 5.00
N PHE A 12 8.89 8.70 4.76
CA PHE A 12 9.90 7.74 5.20
C PHE A 12 10.08 7.75 6.72
N VAL A 13 9.97 8.93 7.34
CA VAL A 13 10.04 9.10 8.81
C VAL A 13 8.81 8.49 9.48
N ILE A 14 7.60 8.62 8.91
CA ILE A 14 6.37 8.02 9.47
C ILE A 14 6.48 6.49 9.52
N VAL A 15 7.02 5.86 8.48
CA VAL A 15 7.22 4.41 8.44
C VAL A 15 8.30 3.98 9.45
N LEU A 16 9.36 4.77 9.60
CA LEU A 16 10.45 4.46 10.54
C LEU A 16 10.00 4.60 12.01
N CYS A 17 9.20 5.62 12.33
CA CYS A 17 8.64 5.81 13.68
C CYS A 17 7.60 4.75 14.05
N ALA A 18 6.78 4.30 13.09
CA ALA A 18 5.79 3.23 13.33
C ALA A 18 6.45 1.87 13.64
N VAL A 19 7.63 1.61 13.10
CA VAL A 19 8.39 0.37 13.34
C VAL A 19 9.23 0.47 14.61
N GLY A 20 9.73 1.66 14.98
CA GLY A 20 10.53 1.87 16.17
C GLY A 20 9.73 1.80 17.48
N GLY A 21 8.48 2.26 17.47
CA GLY A 21 7.62 2.30 18.66
C GLY A 21 7.16 0.94 19.20
N ALA A 22 7.34 -0.15 18.45
CA ALA A 22 6.97 -1.51 18.88
C ALA A 22 8.05 -2.20 19.74
N LEU A 23 9.24 -1.59 19.89
CA LEU A 23 10.39 -2.23 20.54
C LEU A 23 10.89 -1.51 21.81
N ALA A 24 10.31 -0.39 22.17
CA ALA A 24 10.73 0.35 23.37
C ALA A 24 9.89 -0.07 24.57
N ALA A 25 10.46 -0.86 25.43
CA ALA A 25 10.00 -1.08 26.79
C ALA A 25 10.13 0.24 27.59
N ASP A 26 9.01 0.69 28.13
CA ASP A 26 8.77 1.50 29.35
C ASP A 26 9.59 2.77 29.64
N GLU A 27 10.52 3.22 28.84
CA GLU A 27 11.26 4.47 29.07
C GLU A 27 11.03 5.44 27.90
N ASN A 28 10.51 6.64 28.20
CA ASN A 28 10.31 7.71 27.23
C ASN A 28 11.68 8.25 26.77
N ASP A 29 12.09 7.91 25.55
CA ASP A 29 13.28 8.51 24.92
C ASP A 29 12.88 9.82 24.24
N GLN A 30 13.32 10.93 24.85
CA GLN A 30 13.10 12.28 24.32
C GLN A 30 14.41 12.86 23.81
N ARG A 31 14.43 13.24 22.53
CA ARG A 31 15.56 13.94 21.90
C ARG A 31 15.10 15.29 21.36
N ARG A 32 15.88 16.33 21.65
CA ARG A 32 15.72 17.67 21.05
C ARG A 32 16.85 17.91 20.04
N VAL A 33 16.48 18.34 18.84
CA VAL A 33 17.44 18.72 17.79
C VAL A 33 17.06 20.12 17.31
N GLY A 34 17.79 21.10 17.81
CA GLY A 34 17.39 22.51 17.64
C GLY A 34 16.08 22.79 18.34
N SER A 35 15.08 23.25 17.58
CA SER A 35 13.70 23.49 18.05
C SER A 35 12.79 22.26 17.92
N ASP A 36 13.24 21.21 17.23
CA ASP A 36 12.43 20.01 16.95
C ASP A 36 12.55 19.00 18.10
N VAL A 37 11.45 18.31 18.36
CA VAL A 37 11.34 17.33 19.44
C VAL A 37 10.96 15.97 18.87
N PHE A 38 11.73 14.95 19.27
CA PHE A 38 11.51 13.54 18.94
C PHE A 38 11.25 12.79 20.24
N ILE A 39 10.07 12.16 20.36
CA ILE A 39 9.70 11.39 21.55
C ILE A 39 9.18 10.03 21.12
N SER A 40 9.65 8.96 21.79
CA SER A 40 9.13 7.61 21.62
C SER A 40 9.03 6.88 22.96
N GLY A 41 8.01 6.00 23.10
CA GLY A 41 7.80 5.25 24.35
C GLY A 41 6.50 4.46 24.36
N GLY A 42 6.23 3.78 25.46
CA GLY A 42 4.95 3.07 25.67
C GLY A 42 3.79 4.07 25.79
N THR A 43 3.95 5.07 26.65
CA THR A 43 3.05 6.23 26.81
C THR A 43 3.87 7.49 26.66
N VAL A 44 3.53 8.31 25.68
CA VAL A 44 4.19 9.57 25.35
C VAL A 44 3.25 10.71 25.70
N THR A 45 3.68 11.61 26.58
CA THR A 45 2.98 12.85 26.90
C THR A 45 3.88 14.04 26.56
N VAL A 46 3.33 15.02 25.83
CA VAL A 46 4.01 16.23 25.44
C VAL A 46 3.37 17.39 26.19
N ASP A 47 3.99 17.79 27.30
CA ASP A 47 3.50 18.85 28.20
C ASP A 47 4.26 20.18 28.03
N ASP A 48 5.45 20.13 27.44
CA ASP A 48 6.27 21.30 27.14
C ASP A 48 6.04 21.79 25.71
N ALA A 49 5.95 23.12 25.54
CA ALA A 49 5.81 23.73 24.24
C ALA A 49 6.98 23.37 23.29
N VAL A 50 6.65 23.03 22.06
CA VAL A 50 7.60 22.68 21.01
C VAL A 50 7.76 23.84 20.05
N GLY A 51 8.96 24.45 20.02
CA GLY A 51 9.26 25.61 19.18
C GLY A 51 9.48 25.30 17.69
N GLY A 52 9.64 24.02 17.33
CA GLY A 52 9.80 23.50 15.97
C GLY A 52 8.77 22.43 15.64
N ASP A 53 9.22 21.37 14.97
CA ASP A 53 8.41 20.22 14.59
C ASP A 53 8.38 19.17 15.72
N LEU A 54 7.24 18.51 15.90
CA LEU A 54 7.08 17.40 16.84
C LEU A 54 7.01 16.07 16.09
N PHE A 55 7.80 15.09 16.54
CA PHE A 55 7.75 13.70 16.11
C PHE A 55 7.50 12.80 17.32
N ALA A 56 6.30 12.24 17.43
CA ALA A 56 5.89 11.44 18.58
C ALA A 56 5.43 10.05 18.14
N ALA A 57 5.93 8.99 18.80
CA ALA A 57 5.52 7.62 18.52
C ALA A 57 5.37 6.80 19.80
N GLY A 58 4.25 6.06 19.95
CA GLY A 58 4.03 5.28 21.17
C GLY A 58 2.78 4.41 21.13
N GLY A 59 2.58 3.64 22.20
CA GLY A 59 1.31 2.92 22.41
C GLY A 59 0.15 3.91 22.61
N THR A 60 0.35 4.88 23.49
CA THR A 60 -0.51 6.05 23.70
C THR A 60 0.30 7.31 23.51
N VAL A 61 -0.23 8.28 22.76
CA VAL A 61 0.40 9.59 22.52
C VAL A 61 -0.58 10.70 22.86
N ASP A 62 -0.23 11.51 23.83
CA ASP A 62 -0.99 12.67 24.28
C ASP A 62 -0.18 13.94 24.04
N VAL A 63 -0.69 14.85 23.22
CA VAL A 63 -0.05 16.15 22.94
C VAL A 63 -0.89 17.24 23.56
N ASP A 64 -0.45 17.73 24.72
CA ASP A 64 -1.15 18.73 25.52
C ASP A 64 -0.45 20.09 25.50
N ALA A 65 0.72 20.19 24.87
CA ALA A 65 1.43 21.46 24.70
C ALA A 65 1.46 21.92 23.24
N ALA A 66 1.51 23.25 23.06
CA ALA A 66 1.50 23.85 21.72
C ALA A 66 2.74 23.47 20.89
N VAL A 67 2.54 23.21 19.59
CA VAL A 67 3.58 22.91 18.61
C VAL A 67 3.60 24.04 17.57
N ALA A 68 4.71 24.75 17.46
CA ALA A 68 4.81 25.88 16.52
C ALA A 68 4.94 25.42 15.05
N GLY A 69 5.59 24.28 14.82
CA GLY A 69 5.80 23.64 13.51
C GLY A 69 4.74 22.64 13.14
N ASP A 70 5.17 21.59 12.41
CA ASP A 70 4.36 20.43 12.06
C ASP A 70 4.32 19.42 13.21
N ALA A 71 3.18 18.75 13.41
CA ALA A 71 3.09 17.61 14.33
C ALA A 71 2.93 16.29 13.55
N VAL A 72 3.85 15.37 13.78
CA VAL A 72 3.85 14.01 13.22
C VAL A 72 3.71 13.02 14.37
N ALA A 73 2.57 12.33 14.46
CA ALA A 73 2.31 11.46 15.58
C ALA A 73 1.77 10.10 15.14
N ALA A 74 2.25 9.02 15.76
CA ALA A 74 1.81 7.67 15.49
C ALA A 74 1.64 6.85 16.77
N GLY A 75 0.51 6.10 16.90
CA GLY A 75 0.28 5.31 18.10
C GLY A 75 -0.99 4.49 18.09
N GLY A 76 -1.17 3.62 19.09
CA GLY A 76 -2.41 2.88 19.26
C GLY A 76 -3.59 3.81 19.57
N LYS A 77 -3.38 4.72 20.54
CA LYS A 77 -4.27 5.82 20.89
C LYS A 77 -3.52 7.13 20.74
N LEU A 78 -4.14 8.10 20.08
CA LEU A 78 -3.55 9.42 19.87
C LEU A 78 -4.56 10.50 20.21
N ARG A 79 -4.16 11.44 21.07
CA ARG A 79 -4.93 12.63 21.41
C ARG A 79 -4.08 13.88 21.14
N LEU A 80 -4.64 14.80 20.37
CA LEU A 80 -4.05 16.10 20.11
C LEU A 80 -4.95 17.15 20.78
N GLY A 81 -4.52 17.66 21.93
CA GLY A 81 -5.27 18.59 22.78
C GLY A 81 -4.87 20.05 22.60
N ALA A 82 -3.65 20.30 22.13
CA ALA A 82 -3.09 21.66 22.02
C ALA A 82 -2.88 22.10 20.58
N GLU A 83 -2.77 23.41 20.36
CA GLU A 83 -2.64 24.04 19.06
C GLU A 83 -1.37 23.61 18.31
N VAL A 84 -1.51 23.35 17.01
CA VAL A 84 -0.41 23.12 16.08
C VAL A 84 -0.38 24.23 15.05
N GLY A 85 0.70 24.97 14.99
CA GLY A 85 0.85 26.16 14.14
C GLY A 85 0.85 25.84 12.65
N GLN A 86 1.28 24.63 12.26
CA GLN A 86 1.31 24.23 10.86
C GLN A 86 0.42 23.00 10.59
N SER A 87 0.96 21.95 9.97
CA SER A 87 0.18 20.78 9.59
C SER A 87 0.30 19.64 10.61
N VAL A 88 -0.75 18.81 10.66
CA VAL A 88 -0.77 17.58 11.46
C VAL A 88 -0.79 16.37 10.55
N TYR A 89 0.06 15.40 10.86
CA TYR A 89 0.12 14.07 10.26
C TYR A 89 -0.03 13.04 11.38
N ALA A 90 -1.18 12.38 11.44
CA ALA A 90 -1.46 11.46 12.54
C ALA A 90 -1.89 10.07 12.02
N ALA A 91 -1.39 9.01 12.67
CA ALA A 91 -1.78 7.65 12.35
C ALA A 91 -1.99 6.83 13.62
N GLY A 92 -3.11 6.07 13.72
CA GLY A 92 -3.34 5.28 14.91
C GLY A 92 -4.60 4.43 14.90
N GLY A 93 -4.75 3.56 15.91
CA GLY A 93 -5.99 2.79 16.10
C GLY A 93 -7.18 3.70 16.40
N GLN A 94 -6.99 4.63 17.34
CA GLN A 94 -7.93 5.67 17.73
C GLN A 94 -7.21 7.03 17.70
N VAL A 95 -7.75 7.97 16.94
CA VAL A 95 -7.19 9.33 16.83
C VAL A 95 -8.26 10.34 17.17
N ASN A 96 -7.99 11.18 18.18
CA ASN A 96 -8.86 12.28 18.60
C ASN A 96 -8.12 13.61 18.44
N ILE A 97 -8.68 14.49 17.62
CA ILE A 97 -8.15 15.84 17.38
C ILE A 97 -9.08 16.84 18.05
N ASN A 98 -8.58 17.52 19.08
CA ASN A 98 -9.32 18.49 19.89
C ASN A 98 -8.61 19.86 19.89
N ALA A 99 -7.91 20.19 18.84
CA ALA A 99 -6.98 21.31 18.76
C ALA A 99 -7.21 22.16 17.52
N LYS A 100 -6.67 23.37 17.55
CA LYS A 100 -6.54 24.20 16.36
C LYS A 100 -5.35 23.74 15.53
N VAL A 101 -5.52 23.65 14.21
CA VAL A 101 -4.48 23.28 13.25
C VAL A 101 -4.33 24.42 12.24
N GLY A 102 -3.18 25.06 12.22
CA GLY A 102 -2.93 26.26 11.43
C GLY A 102 -2.91 26.04 9.92
N ARG A 103 -2.72 24.77 9.47
CA ARG A 103 -2.70 24.42 8.05
C ARG A 103 -3.54 23.17 7.79
N ASN A 104 -2.91 22.09 7.34
CA ASN A 104 -3.60 20.89 6.87
C ASN A 104 -3.61 19.79 7.92
N LEU A 105 -4.67 19.01 7.96
CA LEU A 105 -4.79 17.82 8.79
C LEU A 105 -4.85 16.58 7.91
N ARG A 106 -3.91 15.64 8.12
CA ARG A 106 -3.90 14.34 7.46
C ARG A 106 -3.89 13.23 8.50
N VAL A 107 -4.96 12.44 8.51
CA VAL A 107 -5.14 11.43 9.55
C VAL A 107 -5.53 10.10 8.95
N ALA A 108 -4.94 9.02 9.47
CA ALA A 108 -5.36 7.66 9.17
C ALA A 108 -5.57 6.88 10.47
N GLY A 109 -6.71 6.13 10.57
CA GLY A 109 -6.95 5.37 11.79
C GLY A 109 -8.17 4.46 11.75
N GLY A 110 -8.28 3.53 12.70
CA GLY A 110 -9.48 2.70 12.85
C GLY A 110 -10.70 3.55 13.16
N ARG A 111 -10.57 4.45 14.14
CA ARG A 111 -11.55 5.48 14.51
C ARG A 111 -10.85 6.82 14.54
N VAL A 112 -11.39 7.78 13.80
CA VAL A 112 -10.90 9.16 13.78
C VAL A 112 -12.02 10.10 14.16
N GLU A 113 -11.75 10.98 15.12
CA GLU A 113 -12.68 11.97 15.60
C GLU A 113 -12.04 13.36 15.56
N LEU A 114 -12.64 14.28 14.83
CA LEU A 114 -12.39 15.71 14.89
C LEU A 114 -13.45 16.31 15.81
N SER A 115 -13.07 16.65 17.02
CA SER A 115 -14.03 17.07 18.05
C SER A 115 -14.59 18.47 17.74
N PRO A 116 -15.72 18.89 18.36
CA PRO A 116 -16.32 20.19 18.11
C PRO A 116 -15.44 21.40 18.40
N LYS A 117 -14.41 21.24 19.24
CA LYS A 117 -13.44 22.30 19.57
C LYS A 117 -12.33 22.44 18.52
N ALA A 118 -12.18 21.45 17.64
CA ALA A 118 -11.14 21.49 16.63
C ALA A 118 -11.49 22.51 15.52
N ASP A 119 -10.48 23.25 15.07
CA ASP A 119 -10.58 24.21 13.96
C ASP A 119 -9.37 24.02 13.03
N VAL A 120 -9.60 23.55 11.83
CA VAL A 120 -8.57 23.33 10.82
C VAL A 120 -8.60 24.45 9.80
N ALA A 121 -7.57 25.28 9.76
CA ALA A 121 -7.51 26.43 8.85
C ALA A 121 -7.32 26.02 7.37
N GLY A 122 -6.73 24.86 7.11
CA GLY A 122 -6.51 24.31 5.77
C GLY A 122 -7.44 23.17 5.43
N ASN A 123 -6.91 22.21 4.67
CA ASN A 123 -7.64 21.05 4.18
C ASN A 123 -7.54 19.86 5.14
N VAL A 124 -8.56 19.02 5.16
CA VAL A 124 -8.59 17.77 5.91
C VAL A 124 -8.58 16.59 4.92
N SER A 125 -7.63 15.67 5.12
CA SER A 125 -7.61 14.37 4.44
C SER A 125 -7.64 13.28 5.48
N VAL A 126 -8.70 12.49 5.53
CA VAL A 126 -8.92 11.48 6.55
C VAL A 126 -9.29 10.14 5.96
N ALA A 127 -8.67 9.08 6.49
CA ALA A 127 -8.97 7.70 6.08
C ALA A 127 -9.13 6.78 7.30
N GLY A 128 -10.16 5.90 7.28
CA GLY A 128 -10.33 4.97 8.40
C GLY A 128 -11.65 4.20 8.42
N GLY A 129 -11.83 3.36 9.45
CA GLY A 129 -13.04 2.57 9.61
C GLY A 129 -14.27 3.43 9.94
N GLN A 130 -14.13 4.31 10.94
CA GLN A 130 -15.16 5.23 11.42
C GLN A 130 -14.58 6.64 11.52
N LEU A 131 -15.21 7.57 10.82
CA LEU A 131 -14.79 8.97 10.76
C LEU A 131 -15.92 9.85 11.28
N ARG A 132 -15.65 10.68 12.30
CA ARG A 132 -16.56 11.66 12.87
C ARG A 132 -15.94 13.04 12.79
N LEU A 133 -16.52 13.93 12.01
CA LEU A 133 -16.05 15.28 11.76
C LEU A 133 -17.05 16.28 12.34
N HIS A 134 -16.81 16.68 13.59
CA HIS A 134 -17.64 17.68 14.31
C HIS A 134 -17.00 19.07 14.29
N GLY A 135 -15.68 19.14 14.16
CA GLY A 135 -14.92 20.38 14.18
C GLY A 135 -15.05 21.19 12.88
N ALA A 136 -14.63 22.44 12.95
CA ALA A 136 -14.63 23.34 11.81
C ALA A 136 -13.45 23.03 10.86
N VAL A 137 -13.71 23.08 9.55
CA VAL A 137 -12.70 22.97 8.51
C VAL A 137 -12.91 24.12 7.52
N ARG A 138 -11.93 25.03 7.41
CA ARG A 138 -12.07 26.18 6.52
C ARG A 138 -11.85 25.81 5.04
N GLY A 139 -11.00 24.82 4.79
CA GLY A 139 -10.70 24.32 3.46
C GLY A 139 -11.62 23.18 3.01
N HIS A 140 -11.07 22.31 2.19
CA HIS A 140 -11.75 21.14 1.62
C HIS A 140 -11.59 19.91 2.52
N VAL A 141 -12.55 18.98 2.46
CA VAL A 141 -12.50 17.69 3.16
C VAL A 141 -12.44 16.56 2.15
N GLN A 142 -11.47 15.65 2.33
CA GLN A 142 -11.41 14.36 1.65
C GLN A 142 -11.50 13.26 2.71
N ALA A 143 -12.57 12.48 2.68
CA ALA A 143 -12.83 11.42 3.64
C ALA A 143 -13.04 10.07 2.93
N ALA A 144 -12.29 9.04 3.36
CA ALA A 144 -12.43 7.69 2.83
C ALA A 144 -12.54 6.67 3.97
N GLY A 145 -13.58 5.82 3.98
CA GLY A 145 -13.73 4.88 5.08
C GLY A 145 -14.96 3.98 5.04
N GLY A 146 -15.19 3.27 6.14
CA GLY A 146 -16.40 2.44 6.29
C GLY A 146 -17.64 3.31 6.52
N ARG A 147 -17.57 4.20 7.52
CA ARG A 147 -18.62 5.17 7.87
C ARG A 147 -18.03 6.56 8.02
N VAL A 148 -18.64 7.54 7.38
CA VAL A 148 -18.27 8.96 7.46
C VAL A 148 -19.46 9.75 7.98
N HIS A 149 -19.31 10.38 9.14
CA HIS A 149 -20.30 11.27 9.74
C HIS A 149 -19.72 12.68 9.81
N ILE A 150 -20.36 13.64 9.15
CA ILE A 150 -19.98 15.06 9.12
C ILE A 150 -21.06 15.85 9.82
N ASN A 151 -20.70 16.55 10.90
CA ASN A 151 -21.62 17.36 11.69
C ASN A 151 -21.04 18.74 12.02
N GLY A 152 -19.92 19.11 11.42
CA GLY A 152 -19.29 20.42 11.57
C GLY A 152 -19.36 21.27 10.31
N PRO A 153 -18.97 22.56 10.41
CA PRO A 153 -18.90 23.44 9.24
C PRO A 153 -17.66 23.13 8.39
N VAL A 154 -17.85 23.07 7.06
CA VAL A 154 -16.79 22.91 6.05
C VAL A 154 -16.91 24.06 5.06
N GLY A 155 -15.88 24.92 4.95
CA GLY A 155 -15.90 26.07 4.06
C GLY A 155 -15.82 25.72 2.57
N GLY A 156 -15.06 24.68 2.24
CA GLY A 156 -14.84 24.22 0.86
C GLY A 156 -15.69 23.01 0.46
N ASP A 157 -15.22 22.30 -0.58
CA ASP A 157 -15.86 21.09 -1.08
C ASP A 157 -15.58 19.89 -0.17
N VAL A 158 -16.51 18.96 -0.17
CA VAL A 158 -16.37 17.66 0.50
C VAL A 158 -16.36 16.54 -0.54
N LEU A 159 -15.34 15.68 -0.48
CA LEU A 159 -15.25 14.43 -1.22
C LEU A 159 -15.33 13.27 -0.22
N ALA A 160 -16.43 12.53 -0.18
CA ALA A 160 -16.63 11.41 0.72
C ALA A 160 -16.77 10.09 -0.04
N MET A 161 -15.87 9.13 0.23
CA MET A 161 -15.90 7.78 -0.32
C MET A 161 -16.05 6.78 0.81
N SER A 162 -17.25 6.22 1.03
CA SER A 162 -17.46 5.30 2.16
C SER A 162 -18.62 4.33 1.91
N GLY A 163 -18.73 3.31 2.78
CA GLY A 163 -19.93 2.46 2.82
C GLY A 163 -21.17 3.25 3.18
N GLN A 164 -21.06 4.17 4.15
CA GLN A 164 -22.15 5.00 4.64
C GLN A 164 -21.67 6.45 4.82
N VAL A 165 -22.43 7.42 4.28
CA VAL A 165 -22.22 8.87 4.46
C VAL A 165 -23.39 9.46 5.18
N GLU A 166 -23.13 10.17 6.28
CA GLU A 166 -24.13 10.83 7.10
C GLU A 166 -23.78 12.30 7.29
N LEU A 167 -24.74 13.19 7.07
CA LEU A 167 -24.66 14.61 7.42
C LEU A 167 -25.56 14.86 8.64
N GLY A 168 -24.97 15.30 9.74
CA GLY A 168 -25.70 15.68 10.95
C GLY A 168 -26.33 17.06 10.83
N ALA A 169 -27.21 17.41 11.80
CA ALA A 169 -27.99 18.64 11.80
C ALA A 169 -27.17 19.94 11.77
N GLN A 170 -25.92 19.89 12.24
CA GLN A 170 -25.03 21.07 12.28
C GLN A 170 -24.09 21.13 11.07
N ALA A 171 -24.17 20.17 10.14
CA ALA A 171 -23.33 20.15 8.96
C ALA A 171 -23.65 21.35 8.04
N ARG A 172 -22.65 22.16 7.75
CA ARG A 172 -22.76 23.31 6.83
C ARG A 172 -21.60 23.25 5.84
N ILE A 173 -21.88 22.80 4.62
CA ILE A 173 -20.88 22.67 3.56
C ILE A 173 -21.03 23.85 2.62
N GLY A 174 -20.01 24.72 2.56
CA GLY A 174 -20.01 25.90 1.69
C GLY A 174 -19.83 25.57 0.22
N GLY A 175 -19.05 24.52 -0.08
CA GLY A 175 -18.84 24.01 -1.44
C GLY A 175 -19.80 22.88 -1.82
N LYS A 176 -19.37 22.04 -2.76
CA LYS A 176 -20.09 20.86 -3.24
C LYS A 176 -19.81 19.65 -2.35
N LEU A 177 -20.85 18.84 -2.10
CA LEU A 177 -20.68 17.49 -1.58
C LEU A 177 -20.66 16.50 -2.73
N ARG A 178 -19.50 15.94 -3.01
CA ARG A 178 -19.33 14.79 -3.92
C ARG A 178 -19.15 13.53 -3.09
N TYR A 179 -20.01 12.56 -3.27
CA TYR A 179 -19.94 11.36 -2.45
C TYR A 179 -20.12 10.08 -3.27
N ARG A 180 -19.51 9.01 -2.76
CA ARG A 180 -19.77 7.63 -3.16
C ARG A 180 -20.11 6.85 -1.91
N SER A 181 -21.28 6.23 -1.88
CA SER A 181 -21.72 5.43 -0.74
C SER A 181 -22.42 4.17 -1.22
N GLY A 182 -22.23 3.05 -0.47
CA GLY A 182 -22.96 1.80 -0.73
C GLY A 182 -24.41 1.85 -0.24
N GLU A 183 -24.67 2.60 0.84
CA GLU A 183 -26.00 2.73 1.48
C GLU A 183 -26.71 4.04 1.13
N GLY A 184 -26.13 4.87 0.24
CA GLY A 184 -26.66 6.20 -0.06
C GLY A 184 -26.23 7.26 0.96
N LEU A 185 -26.78 8.48 0.81
CA LEU A 185 -26.56 9.60 1.70
C LEU A 185 -27.69 9.69 2.71
N ARG A 186 -27.36 9.71 4.01
CA ARG A 186 -28.27 10.09 5.07
C ARG A 186 -28.06 11.55 5.42
N GLN A 187 -29.03 12.39 5.18
CA GLN A 187 -28.96 13.82 5.48
C GLN A 187 -30.01 14.19 6.51
N ASP A 188 -29.56 14.78 7.62
CA ASP A 188 -30.44 15.39 8.59
C ASP A 188 -31.12 16.63 7.99
N PRO A 189 -32.42 16.93 8.31
CA PRO A 189 -33.11 18.13 7.80
C PRO A 189 -32.42 19.45 8.13
N GLY A 190 -31.61 19.50 9.19
CA GLY A 190 -30.82 20.69 9.56
C GLY A 190 -29.53 20.87 8.75
N ALA A 191 -29.07 19.86 8.01
CA ALA A 191 -27.85 19.91 7.24
C ALA A 191 -27.98 20.81 5.99
N GLN A 192 -26.99 21.65 5.72
CA GLN A 192 -26.96 22.58 4.60
C GLN A 192 -25.76 22.32 3.71
N VAL A 193 -26.00 22.22 2.37
CA VAL A 193 -24.96 22.10 1.36
C VAL A 193 -25.19 23.15 0.29
N SER A 194 -24.37 24.21 0.27
CA SER A 194 -24.57 25.37 -0.60
C SER A 194 -24.24 25.08 -2.06
N GLY A 195 -23.22 24.28 -2.34
CA GLY A 195 -22.75 23.98 -3.69
C GLY A 195 -23.47 22.83 -4.39
N GLY A 196 -24.45 22.21 -3.71
CA GLY A 196 -25.18 21.05 -4.24
C GLY A 196 -24.53 19.72 -3.91
N ILE A 197 -25.28 18.64 -4.13
CA ILE A 197 -24.91 17.26 -3.81
C ILE A 197 -24.78 16.46 -5.09
N GLU A 198 -23.65 15.81 -5.29
CA GLU A 198 -23.32 15.03 -6.48
C GLU A 198 -22.92 13.59 -6.09
N LEU A 199 -23.69 12.61 -6.60
CA LEU A 199 -23.36 11.20 -6.43
C LEU A 199 -22.33 10.75 -7.46
N LEU A 200 -21.18 10.27 -7.01
CA LEU A 200 -20.14 9.71 -7.86
C LEU A 200 -20.49 8.26 -8.24
N VAL A 201 -21.07 8.07 -9.43
CA VAL A 201 -21.37 6.73 -9.97
C VAL A 201 -20.09 6.10 -10.51
N PRO A 202 -19.83 4.79 -10.26
CA PRO A 202 -18.69 4.09 -10.86
C PRO A 202 -18.79 4.13 -12.39
N GLY A 203 -17.83 4.78 -13.04
CA GLY A 203 -17.78 4.88 -14.51
C GLY A 203 -17.95 6.27 -15.10
N TRP A 204 -18.44 7.26 -14.35
CA TRP A 204 -18.43 8.64 -14.81
C TRP A 204 -17.13 9.34 -14.41
N SER A 205 -16.23 9.42 -15.38
CA SER A 205 -15.06 10.30 -15.26
C SER A 205 -15.53 11.76 -15.35
N GLU A 206 -14.89 12.67 -14.60
CA GLU A 206 -15.04 14.13 -14.67
C GLU A 206 -14.89 14.73 -16.09
N ALA A 207 -14.75 13.89 -17.11
CA ALA A 207 -14.65 14.29 -18.52
C ALA A 207 -15.94 14.86 -19.10
N ALA A 208 -17.12 14.64 -18.47
CA ALA A 208 -18.40 15.08 -19.03
C ALA A 208 -18.80 16.52 -18.66
N SER A 209 -18.11 17.17 -17.71
CA SER A 209 -18.47 18.51 -17.22
C SER A 209 -17.53 19.63 -17.64
N ARG A 210 -16.51 19.36 -18.47
CA ARG A 210 -15.68 20.41 -19.06
C ARG A 210 -16.12 20.71 -20.48
N PRO A 211 -16.24 22.02 -20.87
CA PRO A 211 -16.32 22.37 -22.28
C PRO A 211 -15.12 21.78 -23.01
N PRO A 212 -15.23 21.42 -24.29
CA PRO A 212 -14.13 20.74 -24.98
C PRO A 212 -12.91 21.65 -25.13
N ALA A 213 -12.07 21.71 -24.11
CA ALA A 213 -10.71 22.16 -24.28
C ALA A 213 -9.99 21.07 -25.07
N GLN A 214 -9.54 21.43 -26.26
CA GLN A 214 -8.73 20.58 -27.15
C GLN A 214 -7.40 20.25 -26.46
N HIS A 215 -7.41 19.29 -25.53
CA HIS A 215 -6.21 18.63 -25.09
C HIS A 215 -6.18 17.23 -25.72
N PRO A 216 -5.04 16.81 -26.27
CA PRO A 216 -4.91 15.46 -26.81
C PRO A 216 -5.30 14.46 -25.71
N PRO A 217 -5.91 13.33 -26.06
CA PRO A 217 -6.40 12.37 -25.09
C PRO A 217 -5.26 11.94 -24.17
N GLN A 218 -5.30 12.39 -22.91
CA GLN A 218 -4.47 11.81 -21.88
C GLN A 218 -4.89 10.34 -21.76
N GLN A 219 -4.14 9.50 -22.43
CA GLN A 219 -4.24 8.06 -22.27
C GLN A 219 -4.17 7.76 -20.79
N ARG A 220 -5.29 7.25 -20.25
CA ARG A 220 -5.29 6.59 -18.95
C ARG A 220 -4.24 5.48 -19.04
N HIS A 221 -3.08 5.72 -18.49
CA HIS A 221 -2.05 4.71 -18.30
C HIS A 221 -2.50 3.76 -17.18
N GLY A 222 -3.54 2.97 -17.48
CA GLY A 222 -3.66 1.69 -16.87
C GLY A 222 -2.47 0.87 -17.36
N PHE A 223 -1.42 0.72 -16.54
CA PHE A 223 -0.37 -0.28 -16.71
C PHE A 223 0.30 -0.38 -18.12
N GLY A 224 0.21 0.67 -18.98
CA GLY A 224 0.55 0.58 -20.38
C GLY A 224 2.02 0.20 -20.63
N TRP A 225 2.94 1.10 -20.42
CA TRP A 225 4.36 0.87 -20.73
C TRP A 225 5.12 0.13 -19.62
N ALA A 226 4.78 0.36 -18.36
CA ALA A 226 5.41 -0.33 -17.23
C ALA A 226 5.07 -1.84 -17.22
N GLY A 227 3.85 -2.23 -17.60
CA GLY A 227 3.48 -3.62 -17.76
C GLY A 227 4.22 -4.32 -18.91
N TRP A 228 4.43 -3.63 -20.02
CA TRP A 228 5.24 -4.16 -21.12
C TRP A 228 6.72 -4.27 -20.77
N LEU A 229 7.29 -3.30 -20.04
CA LEU A 229 8.66 -3.37 -19.52
C LEU A 229 8.83 -4.51 -18.53
N TRP A 230 7.85 -4.71 -17.64
CA TRP A 230 7.86 -5.84 -16.71
C TRP A 230 7.79 -7.18 -17.43
N SER A 231 6.90 -7.32 -18.41
CA SER A 231 6.79 -8.53 -19.24
C SER A 231 8.06 -8.78 -20.06
N ALA A 232 8.64 -7.73 -20.63
CA ALA A 232 9.92 -7.82 -21.36
C ALA A 232 11.06 -8.27 -20.43
N GLY A 233 11.12 -7.72 -19.20
CA GLY A 233 12.08 -8.14 -18.18
C GLY A 233 11.93 -9.62 -17.80
N LEU A 234 10.71 -10.12 -17.65
CA LEU A 234 10.44 -11.53 -17.39
C LEU A 234 10.83 -12.44 -18.56
N ILE A 235 10.62 -12.01 -19.81
CA ILE A 235 11.04 -12.74 -21.02
C ILE A 235 12.56 -12.84 -21.07
N VAL A 236 13.28 -11.73 -20.81
CA VAL A 236 14.74 -11.71 -20.74
C VAL A 236 15.24 -12.63 -19.61
N LEU A 237 14.62 -12.56 -18.44
CA LEU A 237 14.98 -13.43 -17.31
C LEU A 237 14.76 -14.92 -17.63
N ALA A 238 13.65 -15.26 -18.26
CA ALA A 238 13.36 -16.64 -18.68
C ALA A 238 14.35 -17.13 -19.76
N ALA A 239 14.68 -16.28 -20.73
CA ALA A 239 15.66 -16.58 -21.76
C ALA A 239 17.07 -16.75 -21.18
N LEU A 240 17.47 -15.86 -20.25
CA LEU A 240 18.75 -15.94 -19.57
C LEU A 240 18.87 -17.22 -18.74
N TRP A 241 17.80 -17.57 -18.00
CA TRP A 241 17.78 -18.80 -17.23
C TRP A 241 17.85 -20.06 -18.12
N LEU A 242 17.12 -20.09 -19.24
CA LEU A 242 17.22 -21.17 -20.22
C LEU A 242 18.63 -21.29 -20.84
N ALA A 243 19.29 -20.14 -21.08
CA ALA A 243 20.62 -20.10 -21.66
C ALA A 243 21.72 -20.50 -20.67
N LEU A 244 21.66 -20.00 -19.43
CA LEU A 244 22.69 -20.24 -18.41
C LEU A 244 22.55 -21.58 -17.68
N ALA A 245 21.33 -22.08 -17.57
CA ALA A 245 21.04 -23.28 -16.79
C ALA A 245 20.04 -24.22 -17.48
N PRO A 246 20.36 -24.75 -18.69
CA PRO A 246 19.43 -25.54 -19.48
C PRO A 246 18.99 -26.84 -18.80
N HIS A 247 19.89 -27.47 -18.04
CA HIS A 247 19.57 -28.71 -17.31
C HIS A 247 18.63 -28.47 -16.12
N THR A 248 18.76 -27.36 -15.41
CA THR A 248 17.88 -27.02 -14.27
C THR A 248 16.50 -26.59 -14.76
N SER A 249 16.43 -25.87 -15.88
CA SER A 249 15.14 -25.46 -16.48
C SER A 249 14.33 -26.66 -17.00
N ALA A 250 14.99 -27.67 -17.60
CA ALA A 250 14.32 -28.89 -18.03
C ALA A 250 13.82 -29.72 -16.84
N ARG A 251 14.63 -29.82 -15.76
CA ARG A 251 14.24 -30.55 -14.55
C ARG A 251 13.09 -29.84 -13.81
N SER A 252 13.09 -28.51 -13.74
CA SER A 252 11.99 -27.77 -13.09
C SER A 252 10.66 -27.94 -13.82
N SER A 253 10.66 -27.92 -15.16
CA SER A 253 9.46 -28.13 -15.96
C SER A 253 8.94 -29.58 -15.82
N GLN A 254 9.82 -30.57 -15.72
CA GLN A 254 9.44 -31.95 -15.47
C GLN A 254 8.82 -32.14 -14.07
N MET A 255 9.44 -31.58 -13.01
CA MET A 255 8.91 -31.64 -11.65
C MET A 255 7.54 -30.99 -11.53
N MET A 256 7.34 -29.87 -12.23
CA MET A 256 6.04 -29.17 -12.25
C MET A 256 4.95 -30.04 -12.91
N ARG A 257 5.29 -30.83 -13.92
CA ARG A 257 4.33 -31.73 -14.62
C ARG A 257 3.99 -32.98 -13.80
N GLU A 258 4.96 -33.58 -13.16
CA GLU A 258 4.79 -34.87 -12.46
C GLU A 258 4.17 -34.71 -11.07
N ARG A 259 4.40 -33.57 -10.39
CA ARG A 259 4.02 -33.34 -8.97
C ARG A 259 3.42 -31.94 -8.74
N LEU A 260 2.48 -31.51 -9.58
CA LEU A 260 1.88 -30.19 -9.54
C LEU A 260 1.30 -29.83 -8.16
N GLY A 261 0.59 -30.75 -7.50
CA GLY A 261 0.02 -30.52 -6.17
C GLY A 261 1.09 -30.30 -5.09
N LEU A 262 2.18 -31.08 -5.11
CA LEU A 262 3.31 -30.91 -4.19
C LEU A 262 4.07 -29.60 -4.44
N SER A 263 4.26 -29.22 -5.73
CA SER A 263 4.90 -27.94 -6.07
C SER A 263 4.08 -26.77 -5.58
N VAL A 264 2.76 -26.74 -5.81
CA VAL A 264 1.88 -25.67 -5.35
C VAL A 264 1.87 -25.59 -3.81
N GLY A 265 1.78 -26.74 -3.12
CA GLY A 265 1.79 -26.79 -1.65
C GLY A 265 3.11 -26.28 -1.04
N LEU A 266 4.26 -26.72 -1.56
CA LEU A 266 5.57 -26.26 -1.11
C LEU A 266 5.80 -24.77 -1.44
N GLY A 267 5.37 -24.31 -2.61
CA GLY A 267 5.43 -22.92 -2.98
C GLY A 267 4.59 -22.03 -2.05
N PHE A 268 3.40 -22.49 -1.64
CA PHE A 268 2.56 -21.79 -0.69
C PHE A 268 3.19 -21.70 0.70
N ILE A 269 3.71 -22.83 1.20
CA ILE A 269 4.43 -22.86 2.49
C ILE A 269 5.59 -21.86 2.46
N TRP A 270 6.41 -21.87 1.41
CA TRP A 270 7.54 -20.96 1.29
C TRP A 270 7.09 -19.49 1.19
N LEU A 271 6.05 -19.20 0.41
CA LEU A 271 5.49 -17.86 0.23
C LEU A 271 5.01 -17.25 1.56
N VAL A 272 4.47 -18.07 2.46
CA VAL A 272 3.97 -17.64 3.77
C VAL A 272 5.08 -17.67 4.83
N CYS A 273 5.88 -18.73 4.89
CA CYS A 273 6.89 -18.90 5.96
C CYS A 273 8.03 -17.89 5.85
N VAL A 274 8.49 -17.54 4.64
CA VAL A 274 9.62 -16.62 4.50
C VAL A 274 9.31 -15.22 5.02
N PRO A 275 8.20 -14.55 4.66
CA PRO A 275 7.84 -13.27 5.26
C PRO A 275 7.65 -13.33 6.77
N VAL A 276 7.02 -14.38 7.29
CA VAL A 276 6.84 -14.58 8.74
C VAL A 276 8.19 -14.72 9.44
N LEU A 277 9.09 -15.54 8.90
CA LEU A 277 10.45 -15.70 9.44
C LEU A 277 11.22 -14.38 9.36
N THR A 278 11.08 -13.63 8.26
CA THR A 278 11.73 -12.33 8.09
C THR A 278 11.24 -11.33 9.14
N LEU A 279 9.93 -11.31 9.43
CA LEU A 279 9.36 -10.48 10.50
C LEU A 279 9.88 -10.88 11.88
N LEU A 280 10.01 -12.18 12.16
CA LEU A 280 10.59 -12.69 13.42
C LEU A 280 12.06 -12.29 13.56
N LEU A 281 12.84 -12.34 12.47
CA LEU A 281 14.23 -11.90 12.48
C LEU A 281 14.37 -10.39 12.72
N LEU A 282 13.44 -9.57 12.24
CA LEU A 282 13.41 -8.12 12.50
C LEU A 282 13.22 -7.78 13.98
N LEU A 283 12.66 -8.68 14.78
CA LEU A 283 12.52 -8.51 16.24
C LEU A 283 13.86 -8.55 16.99
N THR A 284 14.94 -9.00 16.34
CA THR A 284 16.26 -9.08 16.97
C THR A 284 17.24 -8.10 16.30
N ILE A 285 18.06 -7.41 17.10
CA ILE A 285 19.04 -6.42 16.60
C ILE A 285 20.01 -7.06 15.58
N ILE A 286 20.48 -8.28 15.85
CA ILE A 286 21.38 -9.04 14.96
C ILE A 286 20.60 -9.56 13.73
N GLY A 287 19.30 -9.78 13.87
CA GLY A 287 18.46 -10.28 12.79
C GLY A 287 18.07 -9.23 11.76
N ILE A 288 18.20 -7.91 12.04
CA ILE A 288 17.84 -6.85 11.10
C ILE A 288 18.59 -6.95 9.76
N PRO A 289 19.96 -7.01 9.72
CA PRO A 289 20.67 -7.14 8.45
C PRO A 289 20.37 -8.47 7.75
N LEU A 290 20.20 -9.56 8.51
CA LEU A 290 19.83 -10.86 7.96
C LEU A 290 18.41 -10.87 7.39
N ALA A 291 17.46 -10.21 8.06
CA ALA A 291 16.09 -10.06 7.59
C ALA A 291 16.01 -9.23 6.29
N LEU A 292 16.77 -8.13 6.20
CA LEU A 292 16.86 -7.32 4.98
C LEU A 292 17.45 -8.13 3.81
N PHE A 293 18.50 -8.89 4.07
CA PHE A 293 19.09 -9.79 3.08
C PHE A 293 18.11 -10.88 2.65
N ALA A 294 17.47 -11.57 3.60
CA ALA A 294 16.46 -12.59 3.32
C ALA A 294 15.28 -12.04 2.52
N PHE A 295 14.83 -10.83 2.84
CA PHE A 295 13.77 -10.14 2.11
C PHE A 295 14.19 -9.76 0.68
N ALA A 296 15.42 -9.29 0.50
CA ALA A 296 15.96 -9.01 -0.82
C ALA A 296 16.04 -10.27 -1.70
N VAL A 297 16.52 -11.37 -1.13
CA VAL A 297 16.55 -12.70 -1.79
C VAL A 297 15.13 -13.16 -2.11
N TYR A 298 14.19 -13.01 -1.19
CA TYR A 298 12.79 -13.34 -1.40
C TYR A 298 12.20 -12.58 -2.59
N LEU A 299 12.40 -11.26 -2.66
CA LEU A 299 11.95 -10.44 -3.79
C LEU A 299 12.59 -10.83 -5.12
N ALA A 300 13.85 -11.25 -5.12
CA ALA A 300 14.56 -11.70 -6.32
C ALA A 300 14.08 -13.08 -6.81
N VAL A 301 13.68 -13.97 -5.90
CA VAL A 301 13.20 -15.32 -6.24
C VAL A 301 11.79 -15.30 -6.85
N LEU A 302 10.93 -14.34 -6.49
CA LEU A 302 9.56 -14.26 -7.02
C LEU A 302 9.49 -14.14 -8.56
N PRO A 303 10.18 -13.19 -9.23
CA PRO A 303 10.19 -13.11 -10.68
C PRO A 303 10.85 -14.32 -11.34
N LEU A 304 11.87 -14.91 -10.70
CA LEU A 304 12.50 -16.13 -11.20
C LEU A 304 11.53 -17.33 -11.14
N ALA A 305 10.76 -17.45 -10.08
CA ALA A 305 9.74 -18.48 -9.94
C ALA A 305 8.63 -18.35 -11.02
N TYR A 306 8.21 -17.11 -11.29
CA TYR A 306 7.24 -16.83 -12.33
C TYR A 306 7.77 -17.15 -13.72
N ALA A 307 9.02 -16.82 -14.01
CA ALA A 307 9.71 -17.21 -15.25
C ALA A 307 9.83 -18.74 -15.38
N ALA A 308 10.15 -19.44 -14.27
CA ALA A 308 10.20 -20.90 -14.23
C ALA A 308 8.83 -21.54 -14.55
N ALA A 309 7.76 -20.98 -14.00
CA ALA A 309 6.40 -21.44 -14.31
C ALA A 309 6.05 -21.24 -15.80
N ALA A 310 6.41 -20.09 -16.37
CA ALA A 310 6.17 -19.80 -17.78
C ALA A 310 6.94 -20.78 -18.71
N VAL A 311 8.19 -21.09 -18.38
CA VAL A 311 8.98 -22.11 -19.08
C VAL A 311 8.31 -23.47 -18.95
N GLY A 312 7.81 -23.85 -17.77
CA GLY A 312 7.09 -25.11 -17.55
C GLY A 312 5.82 -25.22 -18.38
N VAL A 313 5.02 -24.16 -18.46
CA VAL A 313 3.82 -24.08 -19.30
C VAL A 313 4.18 -24.13 -20.79
N GLY A 314 5.21 -23.39 -21.20
CA GLY A 314 5.71 -23.41 -22.59
C GLY A 314 6.20 -24.80 -23.01
N ASP A 315 6.99 -25.46 -22.18
CA ASP A 315 7.45 -26.84 -22.42
C ASP A 315 6.29 -27.85 -22.47
N TRP A 316 5.28 -27.68 -21.60
CA TRP A 316 4.07 -28.51 -21.64
C TRP A 316 3.31 -28.36 -22.96
N ALA A 317 3.12 -27.13 -23.43
CA ALA A 317 2.45 -26.86 -24.72
C ALA A 317 3.24 -27.41 -25.90
N LEU A 318 4.57 -27.24 -25.88
CA LEU A 318 5.44 -27.77 -26.95
C LEU A 318 5.37 -29.28 -27.04
N HIS A 319 5.43 -29.99 -25.92
CA HIS A 319 5.34 -31.46 -25.92
C HIS A 319 3.94 -31.97 -26.34
N ARG A 320 2.89 -31.16 -26.14
CA ARG A 320 1.52 -31.54 -26.50
C ARG A 320 1.25 -31.39 -28.01
N TRP A 321 1.91 -30.40 -28.66
CA TRP A 321 1.58 -30.02 -30.05
C TRP A 321 2.71 -30.28 -31.03
N GLN A 322 3.98 -30.27 -30.67
CA GLN A 322 5.14 -30.43 -31.58
C GLN A 322 6.28 -31.22 -30.91
N THR A 323 6.14 -32.52 -30.78
CA THR A 323 7.14 -33.41 -30.17
C THR A 323 8.50 -33.39 -30.86
N ALA A 324 8.55 -33.19 -32.18
CA ALA A 324 9.78 -33.22 -33.00
C ALA A 324 10.76 -32.05 -32.70
N HIS A 325 10.29 -30.93 -32.18
CA HIS A 325 11.08 -29.74 -31.93
C HIS A 325 11.28 -29.41 -30.44
N ALA A 326 10.76 -30.22 -29.53
CA ALA A 326 10.73 -30.00 -28.10
C ALA A 326 12.12 -29.93 -27.42
N SER A 327 13.17 -30.49 -28.06
CA SER A 327 14.53 -30.51 -27.54
C SER A 327 15.38 -29.28 -27.91
N ALA A 328 14.98 -28.52 -28.95
CA ALA A 328 15.78 -27.39 -29.42
C ALA A 328 15.61 -26.13 -28.58
N PRO A 329 16.69 -25.49 -28.05
CA PRO A 329 16.60 -24.38 -27.10
C PRO A 329 15.85 -23.17 -27.65
N ARG A 330 15.97 -22.90 -28.95
CA ARG A 330 15.25 -21.78 -29.62
C ARG A 330 13.72 -21.94 -29.58
N TRP A 331 13.21 -23.14 -29.71
CA TRP A 331 11.77 -23.42 -29.64
C TRP A 331 11.25 -23.34 -28.21
N ARG A 332 12.05 -23.74 -27.23
CA ARG A 332 11.72 -23.61 -25.81
C ARG A 332 11.66 -22.14 -25.36
N ILE A 333 12.61 -21.31 -25.82
CA ILE A 333 12.58 -19.85 -25.58
C ILE A 333 11.34 -19.23 -26.22
N GLY A 334 11.02 -19.58 -27.46
CA GLY A 334 9.82 -19.09 -28.15
C GLY A 334 8.52 -19.50 -27.45
N ALA A 335 8.44 -20.76 -26.98
CA ALA A 335 7.28 -21.26 -26.25
C ALA A 335 7.13 -20.60 -24.87
N ALA A 336 8.22 -20.36 -24.15
CA ALA A 336 8.19 -19.64 -22.87
C ALA A 336 7.79 -18.16 -23.06
N ALA A 337 8.28 -17.50 -24.10
CA ALA A 337 7.89 -16.13 -24.45
C ALA A 337 6.39 -16.07 -24.83
N MET A 338 5.91 -17.02 -25.63
CA MET A 338 4.50 -17.12 -26.01
C MET A 338 3.61 -17.37 -24.77
N ALA A 339 4.04 -18.24 -23.86
CA ALA A 339 3.33 -18.51 -22.61
C ALA A 339 3.26 -17.23 -21.73
N LEU A 340 4.35 -16.45 -21.63
CA LEU A 340 4.35 -15.17 -20.90
C LEU A 340 3.41 -14.14 -21.54
N VAL A 341 3.41 -14.02 -22.86
CA VAL A 341 2.48 -13.14 -23.57
C VAL A 341 1.03 -13.57 -23.36
N MET A 342 0.73 -14.86 -23.48
CA MET A 342 -0.61 -15.37 -23.19
C MET A 342 -1.04 -15.15 -21.75
N LEU A 343 -0.14 -15.33 -20.78
CA LEU A 343 -0.41 -15.07 -19.37
C LEU A 343 -0.66 -13.58 -19.08
N THR A 344 0.07 -12.68 -19.75
CA THR A 344 -0.18 -11.23 -19.63
C THR A 344 -1.53 -10.85 -20.26
N LEU A 345 -1.91 -11.44 -21.38
CA LEU A 345 -3.21 -11.24 -22.00
C LEU A 345 -4.37 -11.79 -21.12
N LEU A 346 -4.21 -13.00 -20.57
CA LEU A 346 -5.17 -13.56 -19.61
C LEU A 346 -5.28 -12.73 -18.33
N GLY A 347 -4.20 -12.07 -17.92
CA GLY A 347 -4.15 -11.16 -16.78
C GLY A 347 -5.11 -9.97 -16.89
N HIS A 348 -5.58 -9.64 -18.10
CA HIS A 348 -6.60 -8.61 -18.33
C HIS A 348 -8.01 -9.04 -17.91
N VAL A 349 -8.26 -10.33 -17.73
CA VAL A 349 -9.51 -10.86 -17.16
C VAL A 349 -9.41 -10.78 -15.63
N ARG A 350 -10.05 -9.76 -15.07
CA ARG A 350 -9.88 -9.22 -13.70
C ARG A 350 -9.72 -10.22 -12.54
N TRP A 351 -10.39 -11.34 -12.54
CA TRP A 351 -10.34 -12.32 -11.44
C TRP A 351 -9.62 -13.61 -11.83
N LEU A 352 -9.84 -14.06 -13.05
CA LEU A 352 -9.28 -15.32 -13.53
C LEU A 352 -7.78 -15.23 -13.78
N GLY A 353 -7.33 -14.09 -14.32
CA GLY A 353 -5.91 -13.83 -14.59
C GLY A 353 -5.06 -13.76 -13.32
N ALA A 354 -5.57 -13.08 -12.27
CA ALA A 354 -4.89 -12.99 -10.99
C ALA A 354 -4.76 -14.37 -10.31
N LEU A 355 -5.83 -15.14 -10.30
CA LEU A 355 -5.83 -16.49 -9.72
C LEU A 355 -4.86 -17.43 -10.47
N LEU A 356 -4.88 -17.40 -11.81
CA LEU A 356 -3.98 -18.21 -12.63
C LEU A 356 -2.50 -17.80 -12.41
N ALA A 357 -2.20 -16.50 -12.40
CA ALA A 357 -0.86 -15.99 -12.13
C ALA A 357 -0.37 -16.40 -10.75
N PHE A 358 -1.23 -16.37 -9.75
CA PHE A 358 -0.93 -16.80 -8.39
C PHE A 358 -0.61 -18.30 -8.30
N VAL A 359 -1.45 -19.13 -8.90
CA VAL A 359 -1.23 -20.60 -8.93
C VAL A 359 0.08 -20.95 -9.67
N LEU A 360 0.35 -20.26 -10.77
CA LEU A 360 1.59 -20.45 -11.53
C LEU A 360 2.83 -19.99 -10.73
N LEU A 361 2.74 -18.91 -10.03
CA LEU A 361 3.81 -18.44 -9.12
C LEU A 361 4.11 -19.51 -8.06
N LEU A 362 3.07 -20.07 -7.43
CA LEU A 362 3.23 -21.14 -6.44
C LEU A 362 3.84 -22.40 -7.04
N ALA A 363 3.40 -22.81 -8.23
CA ALA A 363 3.94 -23.97 -8.92
C ALA A 363 5.41 -23.76 -9.30
N GLY A 364 5.79 -22.58 -9.77
CA GLY A 364 7.18 -22.24 -10.10
C GLY A 364 8.07 -22.20 -8.87
N LEU A 365 7.62 -21.58 -7.77
CA LEU A 365 8.31 -21.57 -6.49
C LEU A 365 8.59 -23.00 -5.96
N GLY A 366 7.55 -23.83 -5.93
CA GLY A 366 7.68 -25.20 -5.47
C GLY A 366 8.58 -26.06 -6.37
N ALA A 367 8.55 -25.85 -7.69
CA ALA A 367 9.45 -26.53 -8.61
C ALA A 367 10.92 -26.18 -8.37
N LEU A 368 11.22 -24.88 -8.09
CA LEU A 368 12.57 -24.45 -7.71
C LEU A 368 13.03 -25.04 -6.40
N LEU A 369 12.17 -25.13 -5.41
CA LEU A 369 12.48 -25.75 -4.10
C LEU A 369 12.75 -27.27 -4.22
N LEU A 370 12.00 -27.97 -5.05
CA LEU A 370 12.20 -29.38 -5.30
C LEU A 370 13.52 -29.68 -6.00
N LEU A 371 14.01 -28.78 -6.85
CA LEU A 371 15.33 -28.87 -7.47
C LEU A 371 16.45 -28.82 -6.42
N TRP A 372 16.29 -28.02 -5.40
CA TRP A 372 17.31 -27.83 -4.35
C TRP A 372 17.44 -29.03 -3.40
N ARG A 373 16.34 -29.79 -3.23
CA ARG A 373 16.29 -30.98 -2.35
C ARG A 373 16.87 -32.26 -2.95
N ARG A 374 17.15 -32.33 -4.26
CA ARG A 374 17.79 -33.48 -4.88
C ARG A 374 19.16 -33.08 -5.40
N PRO A 375 20.27 -33.48 -4.71
CA PRO A 375 21.61 -33.36 -5.26
C PRO A 375 21.68 -34.09 -6.59
N ALA A 376 22.44 -33.54 -7.54
CA ALA A 376 22.68 -34.13 -8.83
C ALA A 376 23.25 -35.55 -8.63
N GLY A 377 22.45 -36.56 -8.91
CA GLY A 377 22.97 -37.92 -9.04
C GLY A 377 24.03 -37.94 -10.14
N PRO A 378 25.09 -38.77 -10.01
CA PRO A 378 26.15 -38.80 -10.99
C PRO A 378 25.59 -39.11 -12.39
N ALA A 379 26.06 -38.33 -13.36
CA ALA A 379 25.80 -38.62 -14.76
C ALA A 379 26.32 -40.04 -15.03
N SER A 380 25.42 -40.97 -15.30
CA SER A 380 25.81 -42.27 -15.85
C SER A 380 26.43 -42.02 -17.24
N VAL A 381 27.71 -42.33 -17.28
CA VAL A 381 28.55 -42.39 -18.50
C VAL A 381 27.95 -43.40 -19.49
#